data_4dfbf236b8a4d28caa43e5c3fc8ee5ba
#
_entry.id   4dfbf236b8a4d28caa43e5c3fc8ee5ba
#
_cell.length_a   1.000
_cell.length_b   1.000
_cell.length_c   1.000
_cell.angle_alpha   90.00
_cell.angle_beta   90.00
_cell.angle_gamma   90.00
#
_symmetry.space_group_name_H-M   'P 1'
#
loop_
_entity.id
_entity.type
_entity.pdbx_description
1 polymer ?
#
loop_
_entity_poly.entity_id
_entity_poly.type
_entity_poly.pdbx_seq_one_letter_code
_entity_poly.pdbx_strand_id
1 'polypeptide(L)'
;MPELKKYKMFIDGEWVDSESKKTFETLNPENNEPWAVAPEASAKDVDRAVKAAQKAFEGEWPKLLPRDRAKFLRAIADQLRKNAEMLGEIETIDTGKLFRETKQQAIYIAEYYDYYAGLADKVEGTVLPIDKPNVQAITTRIPIGVVAAIIPWNSQMFLTATKLAPALAMGNTCLLYTSDAADDW
;
A
#
# COMPACT_ATOMS: atom_id res chain seq x y z
N MET A 1 26.88 10.56 -17.99
CA MET A 1 25.71 10.76 -17.12
C MET A 1 25.69 9.61 -16.12
N PRO A 2 25.39 9.79 -14.85
CA PRO A 2 25.22 8.66 -13.96
C PRO A 2 24.10 7.74 -14.51
N GLU A 3 24.25 6.44 -14.33
CA GLU A 3 23.22 5.48 -14.77
C GLU A 3 21.98 5.68 -13.90
N LEU A 4 20.81 5.91 -14.55
CA LEU A 4 19.55 6.11 -13.84
C LEU A 4 19.15 4.84 -13.09
N LYS A 5 18.64 5.03 -11.87
CA LYS A 5 18.14 3.92 -11.05
C LYS A 5 16.91 3.29 -11.74
N LYS A 6 16.95 1.99 -11.96
CA LYS A 6 15.84 1.24 -12.57
C LYS A 6 15.02 0.55 -11.49
N TYR A 7 13.74 0.85 -11.48
CA TYR A 7 12.77 0.18 -10.60
C TYR A 7 12.03 -0.93 -11.35
N LYS A 8 11.38 -1.80 -10.60
CA LYS A 8 10.58 -2.91 -11.11
C LYS A 8 9.24 -2.96 -10.39
N MET A 9 8.25 -3.60 -10.98
CA MET A 9 7.01 -3.94 -10.31
C MET A 9 7.25 -5.09 -9.33
N PHE A 10 6.52 -5.10 -8.20
CA PHE A 10 6.52 -6.20 -7.25
C PHE A 10 5.20 -6.98 -7.37
N ILE A 11 5.24 -8.19 -7.92
CA ILE A 11 4.06 -9.02 -8.18
C ILE A 11 4.33 -10.46 -7.75
N ASP A 12 3.45 -11.03 -6.93
CA ASP A 12 3.52 -12.41 -6.40
C ASP A 12 4.87 -12.73 -5.71
N GLY A 13 5.41 -11.78 -4.96
CA GLY A 13 6.69 -11.93 -4.24
C GLY A 13 7.95 -11.68 -5.06
N GLU A 14 7.84 -11.30 -6.32
CA GLU A 14 8.95 -11.11 -7.25
C GLU A 14 9.03 -9.70 -7.82
N TRP A 15 10.27 -9.24 -8.07
CA TRP A 15 10.54 -7.99 -8.78
C TRP A 15 10.61 -8.27 -10.28
N VAL A 16 9.65 -7.73 -11.04
CA VAL A 16 9.45 -8.01 -12.46
C VAL A 16 9.40 -6.76 -13.31
N ASP A 17 9.84 -6.89 -14.57
CA ASP A 17 9.64 -5.86 -15.58
C ASP A 17 8.21 -5.94 -16.16
N SER A 18 7.74 -4.85 -16.80
CA SER A 18 6.49 -4.89 -17.57
C SER A 18 6.56 -5.91 -18.71
N GLU A 19 5.46 -6.60 -18.97
CA GLU A 19 5.36 -7.52 -20.12
C GLU A 19 5.63 -6.81 -21.45
N SER A 20 5.19 -5.56 -21.56
CA SER A 20 5.46 -4.71 -22.73
C SER A 20 6.92 -4.26 -22.85
N LYS A 21 7.70 -4.39 -21.78
CA LYS A 21 9.05 -3.83 -21.61
C LYS A 21 9.13 -2.32 -21.76
N LYS A 22 7.99 -1.64 -21.79
CA LYS A 22 7.96 -0.18 -21.80
C LYS A 22 8.31 0.37 -20.42
N THR A 23 8.95 1.51 -20.43
CA THR A 23 9.36 2.25 -19.24
C THR A 23 9.14 3.73 -19.47
N PHE A 24 9.05 4.48 -18.38
CA PHE A 24 9.06 5.93 -18.39
C PHE A 24 10.10 6.46 -17.38
N GLU A 25 10.57 7.67 -17.64
CA GLU A 25 11.47 8.38 -16.75
C GLU A 25 10.65 9.23 -15.76
N THR A 26 11.03 9.20 -14.50
CA THR A 26 10.50 10.15 -13.51
C THR A 26 11.48 11.30 -13.34
N LEU A 27 10.95 12.53 -13.30
CA LEU A 27 11.73 13.76 -13.29
C LEU A 27 11.82 14.34 -11.89
N ASN A 28 12.98 14.87 -11.53
CA ASN A 28 13.13 15.70 -10.35
C ASN A 28 12.55 17.10 -10.64
N PRO A 29 11.51 17.56 -9.94
CA PRO A 29 10.88 18.86 -10.19
C PRO A 29 11.78 20.06 -9.88
N GLU A 30 12.88 19.89 -9.14
CA GLU A 30 13.84 20.95 -8.85
C GLU A 30 14.63 21.39 -10.10
N ASN A 31 15.03 20.42 -10.94
CA ASN A 31 15.90 20.67 -12.09
C ASN A 31 15.34 20.13 -13.42
N ASN A 32 14.20 19.44 -13.38
CA ASN A 32 13.56 18.80 -14.53
C ASN A 32 14.45 17.77 -15.21
N GLU A 33 15.35 17.13 -14.46
CA GLU A 33 16.19 16.04 -14.97
C GLU A 33 15.66 14.67 -14.54
N PRO A 34 15.78 13.64 -15.40
CA PRO A 34 15.45 12.28 -15.00
C PRO A 34 16.33 11.80 -13.86
N TRP A 35 15.73 11.21 -12.82
CA TRP A 35 16.45 10.62 -11.69
C TRP A 35 16.27 9.11 -11.60
N ALA A 36 15.19 8.57 -12.17
CA ALA A 36 14.92 7.14 -12.18
C ALA A 36 14.10 6.72 -13.42
N VAL A 37 14.03 5.40 -13.64
CA VAL A 37 13.22 4.77 -14.67
C VAL A 37 12.29 3.76 -14.00
N ALA A 38 11.00 3.85 -14.30
CA ALA A 38 9.97 2.95 -13.82
C ALA A 38 9.31 2.17 -14.97
N PRO A 39 8.79 0.96 -14.73
CA PRO A 39 8.08 0.20 -15.74
C PRO A 39 6.68 0.77 -15.98
N GLU A 40 6.28 0.92 -17.25
CA GLU A 40 4.91 1.20 -17.65
C GLU A 40 4.11 -0.10 -17.65
N ALA A 41 3.23 -0.26 -16.65
CA ALA A 41 2.43 -1.47 -16.50
C ALA A 41 1.41 -1.61 -17.65
N SER A 42 1.36 -2.78 -18.24
CA SER A 42 0.35 -3.13 -19.24
C SER A 42 -0.92 -3.67 -18.56
N ALA A 43 -2.03 -3.75 -19.30
CA ALA A 43 -3.26 -4.39 -18.80
C ALA A 43 -3.02 -5.84 -18.35
N LYS A 44 -2.08 -6.57 -18.98
CA LYS A 44 -1.71 -7.92 -18.56
C LYS A 44 -0.95 -7.94 -17.23
N ASP A 45 -0.11 -6.94 -16.98
CA ASP A 45 0.59 -6.81 -15.69
C ASP A 45 -0.40 -6.53 -14.56
N VAL A 46 -1.37 -5.65 -14.81
CA VAL A 46 -2.47 -5.37 -13.86
C VAL A 46 -3.28 -6.63 -13.58
N ASP A 47 -3.68 -7.36 -14.61
CA ASP A 47 -4.43 -8.64 -14.46
C ASP A 47 -3.63 -9.66 -13.64
N ARG A 48 -2.31 -9.77 -13.89
CA ARG A 48 -1.41 -10.64 -13.13
C ARG A 48 -1.31 -10.22 -11.66
N ALA A 49 -1.21 -8.92 -11.39
CA ALA A 49 -1.15 -8.39 -10.03
C ALA A 49 -2.46 -8.61 -9.26
N VAL A 50 -3.61 -8.40 -9.92
CA VAL A 50 -4.93 -8.69 -9.33
C VAL A 50 -5.07 -10.18 -9.03
N LYS A 51 -4.67 -11.07 -9.94
CA LYS A 51 -4.69 -12.52 -9.71
C LYS A 51 -3.78 -12.94 -8.55
N ALA A 52 -2.60 -12.34 -8.43
CA ALA A 52 -1.71 -12.58 -7.30
C ALA A 52 -2.35 -12.15 -5.97
N ALA A 53 -2.96 -10.97 -5.92
CA ALA A 53 -3.67 -10.47 -4.75
C ALA A 53 -4.89 -11.36 -4.42
N GLN A 54 -5.65 -11.81 -5.43
CA GLN A 54 -6.77 -12.73 -5.23
C GLN A 54 -6.30 -14.08 -4.68
N LYS A 55 -5.24 -14.65 -5.24
CA LYS A 55 -4.62 -15.89 -4.76
C LYS A 55 -4.19 -15.78 -3.29
N ALA A 56 -3.61 -14.64 -2.89
CA ALA A 56 -3.25 -14.38 -1.50
C ALA A 56 -4.48 -14.26 -0.60
N PHE A 57 -5.55 -13.64 -1.09
CA PHE A 57 -6.83 -13.54 -0.38
C PHE A 57 -7.53 -14.90 -0.20
N GLU A 58 -7.45 -15.79 -1.17
CA GLU A 58 -7.99 -17.15 -1.09
C GLU A 58 -7.08 -18.11 -0.29
N GLY A 59 -5.84 -17.70 -0.03
CA GLY A 59 -4.80 -18.47 0.65
C GLY A 59 -4.82 -18.36 2.17
N GLU A 60 -3.65 -18.13 2.75
CA GLU A 60 -3.45 -18.10 4.21
C GLU A 60 -3.71 -16.74 4.84
N TRP A 61 -3.63 -15.64 4.08
CA TRP A 61 -3.73 -14.28 4.63
C TRP A 61 -5.02 -14.02 5.42
N PRO A 62 -6.23 -14.30 4.89
CA PRO A 62 -7.47 -14.05 5.63
C PRO A 62 -7.69 -15.02 6.80
N LYS A 63 -6.99 -16.16 6.81
CA LYS A 63 -7.05 -17.15 7.90
C LYS A 63 -6.22 -16.75 9.10
N LEU A 64 -5.29 -15.81 8.93
CA LEU A 64 -4.49 -15.29 10.04
C LEU A 64 -5.38 -14.63 11.08
N LEU A 65 -5.08 -14.89 12.36
CA LEU A 65 -5.73 -14.17 13.43
C LEU A 65 -5.40 -12.66 13.35
N PRO A 66 -6.32 -11.78 13.76
CA PRO A 66 -6.07 -10.33 13.74
C PRO A 66 -4.74 -9.92 14.40
N ARG A 67 -4.39 -10.55 15.53
CA ARG A 67 -3.10 -10.32 16.21
C ARG A 67 -1.88 -10.68 15.37
N ASP A 68 -2.01 -11.66 14.47
CA ASP A 68 -0.89 -12.08 13.62
C ASP A 68 -0.76 -11.14 12.43
N ARG A 69 -1.86 -10.66 11.83
CA ARG A 69 -1.82 -9.56 10.86
C ARG A 69 -1.21 -8.28 11.46
N ALA A 70 -1.54 -7.97 12.72
CA ALA A 70 -0.95 -6.84 13.43
C ALA A 70 0.58 -6.91 13.54
N LYS A 71 1.17 -8.11 13.63
CA LYS A 71 2.64 -8.28 13.61
C LYS A 71 3.26 -7.82 12.30
N PHE A 72 2.61 -8.13 11.16
CA PHE A 72 3.07 -7.66 9.84
C PHE A 72 3.00 -6.14 9.72
N LEU A 73 1.93 -5.51 10.21
CA LEU A 73 1.83 -4.05 10.20
C LEU A 73 2.93 -3.39 11.05
N ARG A 74 3.22 -3.93 12.24
CA ARG A 74 4.34 -3.44 13.06
C ARG A 74 5.68 -3.64 12.38
N ALA A 75 5.89 -4.78 11.69
CA ALA A 75 7.10 -5.00 10.93
C ALA A 75 7.27 -3.97 9.79
N ILE A 76 6.18 -3.56 9.12
CA ILE A 76 6.20 -2.45 8.16
C ILE A 76 6.58 -1.14 8.86
N ALA A 77 5.96 -0.83 10.00
CA ALA A 77 6.28 0.36 10.78
C ALA A 77 7.77 0.44 11.16
N ASP A 78 8.34 -0.68 11.60
CA ASP A 78 9.76 -0.78 11.96
C ASP A 78 10.67 -0.54 10.74
N GLN A 79 10.31 -1.09 9.56
CA GLN A 79 11.06 -0.84 8.34
C GLN A 79 10.97 0.62 7.87
N LEU A 80 9.82 1.25 8.01
CA LEU A 80 9.65 2.68 7.70
C LEU A 80 10.55 3.54 8.58
N ARG A 81 10.58 3.31 9.90
CA ARG A 81 11.46 4.04 10.83
C ARG A 81 12.93 3.83 10.49
N LYS A 82 13.32 2.58 10.27
CA LYS A 82 14.70 2.22 9.95
C LYS A 82 15.21 2.87 8.66
N ASN A 83 14.34 3.04 7.68
CA ASN A 83 14.69 3.57 6.36
C ASN A 83 14.18 5.00 6.13
N ALA A 84 13.77 5.72 7.18
CA ALA A 84 13.12 7.03 7.06
C ALA A 84 13.97 8.07 6.31
N GLU A 85 15.29 8.03 6.46
CA GLU A 85 16.22 8.92 5.76
C GLU A 85 16.19 8.65 4.25
N MET A 86 16.47 7.41 3.84
CA MET A 86 16.45 7.01 2.43
C MET A 86 15.09 7.25 1.77
N LEU A 87 14.00 6.92 2.45
CA LEU A 87 12.64 7.13 1.94
C LEU A 87 12.32 8.63 1.80
N GLY A 88 12.77 9.45 2.78
CA GLY A 88 12.64 10.89 2.73
C GLY A 88 13.41 11.51 1.56
N GLU A 89 14.62 11.05 1.30
CA GLU A 89 15.42 11.50 0.15
C GLU A 89 14.72 11.19 -1.18
N ILE A 90 14.21 9.96 -1.33
CA ILE A 90 13.50 9.52 -2.54
C ILE A 90 12.25 10.39 -2.77
N GLU A 91 11.41 10.57 -1.75
CA GLU A 91 10.19 11.38 -1.88
C GLU A 91 10.53 12.87 -2.12
N THR A 92 11.63 13.38 -1.58
CA THR A 92 12.10 14.73 -1.86
C THR A 92 12.48 14.92 -3.33
N ILE A 93 13.27 13.99 -3.86
CA ILE A 93 13.70 14.04 -5.27
C ILE A 93 12.50 13.90 -6.22
N ASP A 94 11.54 13.05 -5.88
CA ASP A 94 10.38 12.77 -6.73
C ASP A 94 9.30 13.86 -6.69
N THR A 95 9.13 14.53 -5.53
CA THR A 95 8.02 15.48 -5.32
C THR A 95 8.42 16.93 -5.15
N GLY A 96 9.70 17.21 -4.94
CA GLY A 96 10.22 18.56 -4.63
C GLY A 96 9.92 19.06 -3.21
N LYS A 97 9.41 18.20 -2.32
CA LYS A 97 9.17 18.55 -0.90
C LYS A 97 10.47 18.73 -0.14
N LEU A 98 10.40 19.44 0.98
CA LEU A 98 11.55 19.62 1.87
C LEU A 98 11.94 18.29 2.53
N PHE A 99 13.22 17.94 2.46
CA PHE A 99 13.74 16.68 3.03
C PHE A 99 13.42 16.49 4.51
N ARG A 100 13.47 17.54 5.32
CA ARG A 100 13.10 17.44 6.73
C ARG A 100 11.64 17.00 6.94
N GLU A 101 10.75 17.38 6.00
CA GLU A 101 9.33 17.04 6.06
C GLU A 101 9.09 15.62 5.58
N THR A 102 9.69 15.21 4.48
CA THR A 102 9.57 13.86 3.93
C THR A 102 10.16 12.80 4.86
N LYS A 103 11.33 13.08 5.45
CA LYS A 103 11.93 12.21 6.48
C LYS A 103 11.03 12.08 7.72
N GLN A 104 10.51 13.20 8.23
CA GLN A 104 9.60 13.18 9.38
C GLN A 104 8.28 12.49 9.04
N GLN A 105 7.79 12.65 7.81
CA GLN A 105 6.60 11.97 7.33
C GLN A 105 6.77 10.45 7.32
N ALA A 106 7.93 9.91 6.94
CA ALA A 106 8.19 8.46 7.00
C ALA A 106 8.08 7.92 8.43
N ILE A 107 8.54 8.67 9.44
CA ILE A 107 8.39 8.31 10.86
C ILE A 107 6.92 8.36 11.28
N TYR A 108 6.19 9.41 10.91
CA TYR A 108 4.76 9.56 11.19
C TYR A 108 3.92 8.44 10.56
N ILE A 109 4.25 8.04 9.35
CA ILE A 109 3.58 6.93 8.66
C ILE A 109 3.75 5.62 9.41
N ALA A 110 4.89 5.39 10.03
CA ALA A 110 5.11 4.21 10.88
C ALA A 110 4.13 4.17 12.06
N GLU A 111 3.86 5.31 12.69
CA GLU A 111 2.86 5.41 13.76
C GLU A 111 1.44 5.09 13.25
N TYR A 112 1.14 5.44 12.01
CA TYR A 112 -0.11 5.11 11.36
C TYR A 112 -0.31 3.59 11.22
N TYR A 113 0.73 2.86 10.79
CA TYR A 113 0.69 1.40 10.76
C TYR A 113 0.57 0.79 12.15
N ASP A 114 1.25 1.32 13.16
CA ASP A 114 1.11 0.88 14.55
C ASP A 114 -0.31 1.09 15.10
N TYR A 115 -0.93 2.22 14.76
CA TYR A 115 -2.31 2.50 15.11
C TYR A 115 -3.26 1.42 14.57
N TYR A 116 -3.20 1.12 13.28
CA TYR A 116 -4.04 0.08 12.67
C TYR A 116 -3.67 -1.33 13.13
N ALA A 117 -2.42 -1.60 13.45
CA ALA A 117 -2.02 -2.83 14.10
C ALA A 117 -2.70 -3.00 15.47
N GLY A 118 -2.82 -1.90 16.22
CA GLY A 118 -3.55 -1.87 17.49
C GLY A 118 -5.07 -2.03 17.35
N LEU A 119 -5.64 -1.68 16.19
CA LEU A 119 -7.06 -1.81 15.91
C LEU A 119 -7.47 -3.16 15.30
N ALA A 120 -6.53 -3.95 14.79
CA ALA A 120 -6.82 -5.16 14.02
C ALA A 120 -7.71 -6.17 14.75
N ASP A 121 -7.61 -6.27 16.08
CA ASP A 121 -8.40 -7.15 16.94
C ASP A 121 -9.52 -6.43 17.72
N LYS A 122 -9.83 -5.18 17.34
CA LYS A 122 -10.84 -4.35 18.02
C LYS A 122 -12.11 -4.12 17.19
N VAL A 123 -12.22 -4.78 16.05
CA VAL A 123 -13.36 -4.60 15.16
C VAL A 123 -14.51 -5.47 15.63
N GLU A 124 -15.57 -4.81 16.05
CA GLU A 124 -16.75 -5.44 16.64
C GLU A 124 -17.88 -5.58 15.64
N GLY A 125 -18.78 -6.53 15.94
CA GLY A 125 -20.10 -6.63 15.35
C GLY A 125 -21.17 -6.04 16.26
N THR A 126 -22.39 -6.02 15.80
CA THR A 126 -23.54 -5.49 16.52
C THR A 126 -24.60 -6.57 16.73
N VAL A 127 -25.21 -6.59 17.87
CA VAL A 127 -26.46 -7.35 18.10
C VAL A 127 -27.62 -6.44 17.70
N LEU A 128 -28.40 -6.88 16.72
CA LEU A 128 -29.53 -6.11 16.20
C LEU A 128 -30.80 -6.44 16.98
N PRO A 129 -31.62 -5.43 17.35
CA PRO A 129 -32.94 -5.68 17.89
C PRO A 129 -33.81 -6.29 16.78
N ILE A 130 -34.49 -7.38 17.14
CA ILE A 130 -35.42 -8.05 16.23
C ILE A 130 -36.67 -8.43 16.99
N ASP A 131 -37.84 -8.11 16.44
CA ASP A 131 -39.13 -8.39 17.04
C ASP A 131 -39.62 -9.81 16.69
N LYS A 132 -38.80 -10.79 17.06
CA LYS A 132 -39.15 -12.22 16.94
C LYS A 132 -38.61 -12.98 18.15
N PRO A 133 -39.51 -13.65 18.92
CA PRO A 133 -39.06 -14.49 20.01
C PRO A 133 -38.18 -15.64 19.50
N ASN A 134 -37.15 -15.98 20.25
CA ASN A 134 -36.18 -17.06 19.93
C ASN A 134 -35.31 -16.83 18.69
N VAL A 135 -35.17 -15.57 18.20
CA VAL A 135 -34.27 -15.21 17.10
C VAL A 135 -33.26 -14.17 17.62
N GLN A 136 -31.99 -14.39 17.33
CA GLN A 136 -30.93 -13.41 17.56
C GLN A 136 -30.29 -13.06 16.21
N ALA A 137 -30.19 -11.76 15.93
CA ALA A 137 -29.51 -11.24 14.75
C ALA A 137 -28.21 -10.53 15.16
N ILE A 138 -27.12 -10.93 14.54
CA ILE A 138 -25.78 -10.34 14.77
C ILE A 138 -25.16 -9.94 13.45
N THR A 139 -24.36 -8.86 13.48
CA THR A 139 -23.49 -8.51 12.35
C THR A 139 -22.06 -8.93 12.65
N THR A 140 -21.36 -9.35 11.61
CA THR A 140 -19.90 -9.60 11.64
C THR A 140 -19.22 -8.80 10.53
N ARG A 141 -18.05 -8.27 10.82
CA ARG A 141 -17.21 -7.60 9.80
C ARG A 141 -16.30 -8.64 9.16
N ILE A 142 -16.35 -8.73 7.85
CA ILE A 142 -15.50 -9.64 7.06
C ILE A 142 -14.68 -8.83 6.05
N PRO A 143 -13.49 -9.30 5.65
CA PRO A 143 -12.75 -8.66 4.55
C PRO A 143 -13.55 -8.74 3.25
N ILE A 144 -13.42 -7.71 2.41
CA ILE A 144 -14.14 -7.60 1.13
C ILE A 144 -13.38 -8.23 -0.04
N GLY A 145 -12.09 -8.51 0.11
CA GLY A 145 -11.27 -9.12 -0.93
C GLY A 145 -10.04 -8.30 -1.32
N VAL A 146 -9.84 -8.12 -2.61
CA VAL A 146 -8.74 -7.31 -3.16
C VAL A 146 -9.17 -5.84 -3.18
N VAL A 147 -8.36 -4.99 -2.55
CA VAL A 147 -8.55 -3.54 -2.52
C VAL A 147 -7.59 -2.88 -3.51
N ALA A 148 -8.11 -2.16 -4.49
CA ALA A 148 -7.30 -1.29 -5.35
C ALA A 148 -7.00 0.01 -4.61
N ALA A 149 -5.74 0.24 -4.29
CA ALA A 149 -5.26 1.46 -3.65
C ALA A 149 -4.61 2.36 -4.70
N ILE A 150 -5.38 3.30 -5.24
CA ILE A 150 -4.90 4.29 -6.22
C ILE A 150 -4.33 5.47 -5.44
N ILE A 151 -3.06 5.77 -5.69
CA ILE A 151 -2.28 6.74 -4.93
C ILE A 151 -1.86 7.88 -5.84
N PRO A 152 -2.19 9.15 -5.52
CA PRO A 152 -1.73 10.31 -6.27
C PRO A 152 -0.25 10.62 -6.00
N TRP A 153 0.34 11.40 -6.89
CA TRP A 153 1.77 11.72 -6.92
C TRP A 153 2.28 12.61 -5.77
N ASN A 154 1.41 13.35 -5.12
CA ASN A 154 1.81 14.43 -4.22
C ASN A 154 2.22 14.00 -2.80
N SER A 155 1.99 12.75 -2.40
CA SER A 155 2.33 12.22 -1.06
C SER A 155 2.24 10.70 -1.04
N GLN A 156 3.01 10.06 -1.90
CA GLN A 156 2.87 8.62 -2.18
C GLN A 156 2.98 7.77 -0.92
N MET A 157 3.99 7.99 -0.09
CA MET A 157 4.17 7.19 1.13
C MET A 157 2.99 7.33 2.10
N PHE A 158 2.56 8.57 2.37
CA PHE A 158 1.46 8.82 3.31
C PHE A 158 0.14 8.25 2.80
N LEU A 159 -0.20 8.54 1.54
CA LEU A 159 -1.46 8.10 0.95
C LEU A 159 -1.49 6.58 0.73
N THR A 160 -0.35 5.94 0.51
CA THR A 160 -0.22 4.48 0.55
C THR A 160 -0.60 3.95 1.93
N ALA A 161 -0.04 4.50 3.00
CA ALA A 161 -0.33 4.05 4.36
C ALA A 161 -1.81 4.21 4.73
N THR A 162 -2.45 5.32 4.34
CA THR A 162 -3.88 5.57 4.64
C THR A 162 -4.82 4.53 4.04
N LYS A 163 -4.40 3.81 3.01
CA LYS A 163 -5.18 2.76 2.36
C LYS A 163 -4.72 1.36 2.73
N LEU A 164 -3.40 1.11 2.72
CA LEU A 164 -2.86 -0.22 3.00
C LEU A 164 -3.02 -0.63 4.46
N ALA A 165 -2.74 0.27 5.41
CA ALA A 165 -2.77 -0.09 6.82
C ALA A 165 -4.16 -0.59 7.27
N PRO A 166 -5.28 0.14 7.04
CA PRO A 166 -6.61 -0.35 7.39
C PRO A 166 -7.02 -1.58 6.58
N ALA A 167 -6.71 -1.64 5.27
CA ALA A 167 -7.09 -2.76 4.43
C ALA A 167 -6.43 -4.07 4.89
N LEU A 168 -5.13 -4.05 5.15
CA LEU A 168 -4.38 -5.21 5.64
C LEU A 168 -4.78 -5.59 7.07
N ALA A 169 -5.01 -4.62 7.96
CA ALA A 169 -5.49 -4.89 9.32
C ALA A 169 -6.79 -5.71 9.31
N MET A 170 -7.69 -5.39 8.37
CA MET A 170 -8.99 -6.07 8.20
C MET A 170 -8.92 -7.37 7.41
N GLY A 171 -7.73 -7.81 6.97
CA GLY A 171 -7.54 -9.07 6.26
C GLY A 171 -7.78 -9.01 4.76
N ASN A 172 -7.91 -7.83 4.18
CA ASN A 172 -7.93 -7.65 2.73
C ASN A 172 -6.53 -7.83 2.14
N THR A 173 -6.45 -8.10 0.85
CA THR A 173 -5.23 -7.95 0.06
C THR A 173 -5.29 -6.69 -0.79
N CYS A 174 -4.15 -6.21 -1.29
CA CYS A 174 -4.12 -4.93 -1.96
C CYS A 174 -3.38 -5.00 -3.30
N LEU A 175 -3.94 -4.32 -4.29
CA LEU A 175 -3.24 -3.85 -5.47
C LEU A 175 -2.88 -2.38 -5.25
N LEU A 176 -1.59 -2.08 -5.13
CA LEU A 176 -1.13 -0.70 -5.05
C LEU A 176 -0.85 -0.18 -6.45
N TYR A 177 -1.54 0.89 -6.83
CA TYR A 177 -1.37 1.57 -8.10
C TYR A 177 -0.86 2.98 -7.86
N THR A 178 0.28 3.31 -8.43
CA THR A 178 0.95 4.59 -8.21
C THR A 178 0.58 5.64 -9.28
N SER A 179 0.93 6.85 -9.05
CA SER A 179 0.56 8.19 -9.45
C SER A 179 0.02 8.46 -10.87
N ASP A 180 0.38 7.67 -11.85
CA ASP A 180 0.04 7.95 -13.26
C ASP A 180 -1.47 7.83 -13.57
N ALA A 181 -2.18 7.01 -12.79
CA ALA A 181 -3.62 6.78 -12.98
C ALA A 181 -4.53 7.87 -12.40
N ALA A 182 -3.99 8.82 -11.62
CA ALA A 182 -4.77 9.88 -10.97
C ALA A 182 -4.73 11.21 -11.72
N ASP A 183 -3.86 11.34 -12.71
CA ASP A 183 -3.66 12.59 -13.46
C ASP A 183 -4.61 12.77 -14.65
N ASP A 184 -5.45 11.76 -14.95
CA ASP A 184 -6.42 11.78 -16.05
C ASP A 184 -7.82 12.29 -15.65
N TRP A 185 -7.96 13.00 -14.47
CA TRP A 185 -9.24 13.53 -13.99
C TRP A 185 -9.17 15.02 -13.66
#